data_9eaef8c902c3bf3aa3ff006e5007c833
#
_entry.id   9eaef8c902c3bf3aa3ff006e5007c833
#
_cell.length_a   1.000
_cell.length_b   1.000
_cell.length_c   1.000
_cell.angle_alpha   90.00
_cell.angle_beta   90.00
_cell.angle_gamma   90.00
#
_symmetry.space_group_name_H-M   'P 1'
#
loop_
_entity.id
_entity.type
_entity.pdbx_description
1 polymer ?
#
loop_
_entity_poly.entity_id
_entity_poly.type
_entity_poly.pdbx_seq_one_letter_code
_entity_poly.pdbx_strand_id
1 'polypeptide(L)'
;MPKNRQIKTYNAESYRDKFIKNERHTNTILKSDYDKFFVVKVEELIRLMKLPVPPARTNTHTLIYLTEGEAIMRIGSETYTIVKDECLVVAAGQVFSFDNVDINKGYLFNFHDDVMIGKLAKNDLLKDFEFLRVWGNPKIGLDIQTSGFVRQLSERILVEYETNGLNNREIIQSYLIALLCEINGAYKAVSGMSQLKAIEISNKFRELLFTYIKTRH
;
A
#
# COMPACT_ATOMS: atom_id res chain seq x y z
N MET A 1 15.60 8.34 30.53
CA MET A 1 15.31 7.11 29.76
C MET A 1 14.20 7.43 28.75
N PRO A 2 14.37 7.22 27.46
CA PRO A 2 13.28 7.45 26.51
C PRO A 2 12.15 6.46 26.83
N LYS A 3 10.94 6.98 27.05
CA LYS A 3 9.74 6.16 27.21
C LYS A 3 9.64 5.25 25.97
N ASN A 4 9.66 3.95 26.20
CA ASN A 4 9.44 2.94 25.16
C ASN A 4 8.04 3.21 24.54
N ARG A 5 7.96 3.99 23.46
CA ARG A 5 6.69 4.27 22.78
C ARG A 5 6.33 3.02 21.99
N GLN A 6 5.48 2.21 22.58
CA GLN A 6 4.92 1.04 21.90
C GLN A 6 4.26 1.49 20.58
N ILE A 7 4.71 0.95 19.46
CA ILE A 7 4.15 1.25 18.14
C ILE A 7 2.74 0.65 18.09
N LYS A 8 1.75 1.52 17.88
CA LYS A 8 0.35 1.13 17.92
C LYS A 8 -0.08 0.52 16.59
N THR A 9 -0.80 -0.61 16.67
CA THR A 9 -1.48 -1.21 15.53
C THR A 9 -2.92 -0.70 15.48
N TYR A 10 -3.34 -0.26 14.28
CA TYR A 10 -4.68 0.26 14.03
C TYR A 10 -5.40 -0.67 13.05
N ASN A 11 -6.66 -0.95 13.33
CA ASN A 11 -7.59 -1.40 12.29
C ASN A 11 -8.09 -0.18 11.50
N ALA A 12 -8.81 -0.40 10.40
CA ALA A 12 -9.27 0.66 9.51
C ALA A 12 -10.12 1.72 10.26
N GLU A 13 -11.03 1.29 11.14
CA GLU A 13 -11.91 2.17 11.90
C GLU A 13 -11.11 3.07 12.86
N SER A 14 -10.28 2.49 13.72
CA SER A 14 -9.46 3.24 14.67
C SER A 14 -8.42 4.15 13.99
N TYR A 15 -7.94 3.77 12.79
CA TYR A 15 -7.08 4.62 11.98
C TYR A 15 -7.86 5.82 11.41
N ARG A 16 -9.04 5.58 10.85
CA ARG A 16 -9.93 6.63 10.34
C ARG A 16 -10.26 7.64 11.42
N ASP A 17 -10.74 7.20 12.57
CA ASP A 17 -11.17 8.08 13.66
C ASP A 17 -10.03 8.98 14.15
N LYS A 18 -8.83 8.43 14.18
CA LYS A 18 -7.68 9.15 14.69
C LYS A 18 -7.05 10.08 13.67
N PHE A 19 -6.87 9.64 12.43
CA PHE A 19 -6.03 10.32 11.44
C PHE A 19 -6.81 10.93 10.27
N ILE A 20 -8.12 10.68 10.14
CA ILE A 20 -8.93 11.25 9.08
C ILE A 20 -9.96 12.22 9.69
N LYS A 21 -10.15 13.37 9.06
CA LYS A 21 -11.16 14.35 9.45
C LYS A 21 -12.54 13.77 9.16
N ASN A 22 -13.47 13.99 10.08
CA ASN A 22 -14.86 13.56 9.89
C ASN A 22 -15.65 14.68 9.19
N GLU A 23 -15.51 14.76 7.88
CA GLU A 23 -16.21 15.73 7.02
C GLU A 23 -17.25 14.98 6.16
N ARG A 24 -18.22 15.71 5.59
CA ARG A 24 -19.23 15.10 4.69
C ARG A 24 -18.59 14.35 3.52
N HIS A 25 -17.49 14.89 2.99
CA HIS A 25 -16.74 14.30 1.88
C HIS A 25 -16.02 12.99 2.25
N THR A 26 -15.69 12.78 3.52
CA THR A 26 -15.04 11.53 3.98
C THR A 26 -15.88 10.30 3.68
N ASN A 27 -17.19 10.36 3.90
CA ASN A 27 -18.09 9.22 3.65
C ASN A 27 -18.34 8.99 2.15
N THR A 28 -18.08 9.98 1.31
CA THR A 28 -18.14 9.81 -0.15
C THR A 28 -16.93 9.03 -0.65
N ILE A 29 -15.76 9.30 -0.08
CA ILE A 29 -14.49 8.66 -0.44
C ILE A 29 -14.37 7.27 0.20
N LEU A 30 -14.64 7.16 1.50
CA LEU A 30 -14.58 5.91 2.25
C LEU A 30 -16.00 5.32 2.34
N LYS A 31 -16.32 4.38 1.43
CA LYS A 31 -17.61 3.66 1.41
C LYS A 31 -17.75 2.73 2.63
N SER A 32 -18.88 2.03 2.76
CA SER A 32 -19.18 1.16 3.91
C SER A 32 -18.14 0.08 4.17
N ASP A 33 -17.53 -0.46 3.12
CA ASP A 33 -16.55 -1.56 3.18
C ASP A 33 -15.09 -1.08 3.11
N TYR A 34 -14.82 0.17 3.51
CA TYR A 34 -13.47 0.75 3.46
C TYR A 34 -12.44 0.00 4.33
N ASP A 35 -12.89 -0.77 5.30
CA ASP A 35 -12.06 -1.64 6.14
C ASP A 35 -11.46 -2.81 5.36
N LYS A 36 -12.10 -3.23 4.26
CA LYS A 36 -11.63 -4.30 3.37
C LYS A 36 -10.89 -3.75 2.18
N PHE A 37 -11.44 -2.70 1.56
CA PHE A 37 -10.89 -2.10 0.36
C PHE A 37 -11.34 -0.66 0.21
N PHE A 38 -10.43 0.21 -0.19
CA PHE A 38 -10.76 1.48 -0.81
C PHE A 38 -9.67 1.91 -1.80
N VAL A 39 -10.06 2.72 -2.73
CA VAL A 39 -9.18 3.45 -3.64
C VAL A 39 -9.61 4.91 -3.69
N VAL A 40 -8.63 5.82 -3.74
CA VAL A 40 -8.86 7.25 -3.69
C VAL A 40 -7.75 7.99 -4.43
N LYS A 41 -8.03 9.19 -4.92
CA LYS A 41 -6.97 10.11 -5.37
C LYS A 41 -6.14 10.56 -4.17
N VAL A 42 -4.81 10.52 -4.30
CA VAL A 42 -3.88 10.89 -3.21
C VAL A 42 -4.15 12.32 -2.74
N GLU A 43 -4.32 13.25 -3.68
CA GLU A 43 -4.60 14.66 -3.39
C GLU A 43 -5.92 14.91 -2.66
N GLU A 44 -6.88 14.01 -2.76
CA GLU A 44 -8.15 14.08 -2.02
C GLU A 44 -7.99 13.55 -0.59
N LEU A 45 -7.32 12.40 -0.45
CA LEU A 45 -7.10 11.81 0.86
C LEU A 45 -6.24 12.70 1.75
N ILE A 46 -5.15 13.27 1.21
CA ILE A 46 -4.23 14.10 1.99
C ILE A 46 -4.91 15.32 2.60
N ARG A 47 -5.92 15.91 1.94
CA ARG A 47 -6.71 17.02 2.46
C ARG A 47 -7.53 16.64 3.70
N LEU A 48 -7.91 15.37 3.78
CA LEU A 48 -8.67 14.81 4.90
C LEU A 48 -7.77 14.30 6.03
N MET A 49 -6.47 14.14 5.80
CA MET A 49 -5.56 13.63 6.81
C MET A 49 -5.31 14.64 7.94
N LYS A 50 -5.24 14.13 9.16
CA LYS A 50 -4.74 14.83 10.35
C LYS A 50 -3.26 14.52 10.49
N LEU A 51 -2.40 15.38 10.01
CA LEU A 51 -0.94 15.21 10.05
C LEU A 51 -0.33 15.81 11.31
N PRO A 52 0.83 15.34 11.75
CA PRO A 52 1.60 14.19 11.24
C PRO A 52 0.97 12.85 11.63
N VAL A 53 1.24 11.80 10.85
CA VAL A 53 0.96 10.42 11.24
C VAL A 53 2.22 9.84 11.89
N PRO A 54 2.23 9.62 13.22
CA PRO A 54 3.36 9.03 13.91
C PRO A 54 3.54 7.55 13.53
N PRO A 55 4.67 6.91 13.90
CA PRO A 55 4.88 5.49 13.63
C PRO A 55 3.66 4.64 14.03
N ALA A 56 3.08 3.98 13.05
CA ALA A 56 1.86 3.20 13.15
C ALA A 56 1.95 1.94 12.29
N ARG A 57 1.07 0.96 12.56
CA ARG A 57 0.85 -0.23 11.74
C ARG A 57 -0.63 -0.33 11.40
N THR A 58 -0.92 -0.91 10.22
CA THR A 58 -2.28 -1.33 9.85
C THR A 58 -2.29 -2.80 9.47
N ASN A 59 -3.46 -3.42 9.46
CA ASN A 59 -3.66 -4.80 9.03
C ASN A 59 -3.97 -4.93 7.53
N THR A 60 -3.83 -3.84 6.78
CA THR A 60 -4.08 -3.75 5.35
C THR A 60 -2.80 -3.40 4.60
N HIS A 61 -2.73 -3.77 3.33
CA HIS A 61 -1.72 -3.28 2.40
C HIS A 61 -2.11 -1.90 1.89
N THR A 62 -1.13 -1.02 1.73
CA THR A 62 -1.30 0.27 1.05
C THR A 62 -0.38 0.31 -0.16
N LEU A 63 -0.94 0.60 -1.33
CA LEU A 63 -0.21 0.84 -2.57
C LEU A 63 -0.48 2.29 -2.99
N ILE A 64 0.59 3.07 -3.15
CA ILE A 64 0.55 4.44 -3.66
C ILE A 64 1.22 4.43 -5.04
N TYR A 65 0.56 4.98 -6.03
CA TYR A 65 1.10 5.22 -7.37
C TYR A 65 0.99 6.71 -7.70
N LEU A 66 2.11 7.36 -8.02
CA LEU A 66 2.14 8.79 -8.35
C LEU A 66 2.09 9.04 -9.85
N THR A 67 1.23 9.97 -10.25
CA THR A 67 1.15 10.50 -11.61
C THR A 67 1.81 11.87 -11.77
N GLU A 68 1.98 12.60 -10.64
CA GLU A 68 2.64 13.91 -10.58
C GLU A 68 3.23 14.14 -9.18
N GLY A 69 4.30 14.96 -9.12
CA GLY A 69 4.91 15.40 -7.86
C GLY A 69 5.75 14.33 -7.19
N GLU A 70 5.90 14.49 -5.86
CA GLU A 70 6.66 13.55 -5.04
C GLU A 70 5.92 13.27 -3.72
N ALA A 71 6.23 12.13 -3.09
CA ALA A 71 5.78 11.78 -1.75
C ALA A 71 6.92 11.19 -0.94
N ILE A 72 7.00 11.59 0.33
CA ILE A 72 8.03 11.12 1.26
C ILE A 72 7.34 10.36 2.40
N MET A 73 7.74 9.12 2.61
CA MET A 73 7.23 8.27 3.68
C MET A 73 8.35 7.49 4.34
N ARG A 74 8.29 7.39 5.67
CA ARG A 74 9.17 6.49 6.41
C ARG A 74 8.50 5.13 6.55
N ILE A 75 9.23 4.06 6.18
CA ILE A 75 8.78 2.67 6.32
C ILE A 75 9.86 1.91 7.09
N GLY A 76 9.52 1.40 8.27
CA GLY A 76 10.51 0.84 9.19
C GLY A 76 11.50 1.90 9.67
N SER A 77 12.79 1.66 9.44
CA SER A 77 13.89 2.60 9.74
C SER A 77 14.29 3.49 8.57
N GLU A 78 13.76 3.25 7.38
CA GLU A 78 14.19 3.91 6.14
C GLU A 78 13.17 4.94 5.67
N THR A 79 13.66 5.98 4.98
CA THR A 79 12.84 7.01 4.35
C THR A 79 12.85 6.79 2.85
N TYR A 80 11.68 6.72 2.26
CA TYR A 80 11.48 6.55 0.82
C TYR A 80 10.88 7.81 0.24
N THR A 81 11.46 8.25 -0.86
CA THR A 81 10.89 9.29 -1.73
C THR A 81 10.48 8.62 -3.04
N ILE A 82 9.22 8.79 -3.43
CA ILE A 82 8.72 8.38 -4.73
C ILE A 82 8.31 9.61 -5.53
N VAL A 83 8.46 9.50 -6.84
CA VAL A 83 8.13 10.55 -7.80
C VAL A 83 7.13 10.00 -8.83
N LYS A 84 6.80 10.83 -9.82
CA LYS A 84 5.95 10.42 -10.95
C LYS A 84 6.43 9.09 -11.54
N ASP A 85 5.46 8.24 -11.89
CA ASP A 85 5.66 6.90 -12.46
C ASP A 85 6.36 5.90 -11.53
N GLU A 86 6.28 6.15 -10.21
CA GLU A 86 6.75 5.24 -9.18
C GLU A 86 5.62 4.79 -8.25
N CYS A 87 5.75 3.58 -7.72
CA CYS A 87 4.88 3.03 -6.69
C CYS A 87 5.60 2.93 -5.35
N LEU A 88 4.86 3.11 -4.26
CA LEU A 88 5.28 2.81 -2.89
C LEU A 88 4.30 1.84 -2.25
N VAL A 89 4.81 0.78 -1.66
CA VAL A 89 4.01 -0.24 -1.00
C VAL A 89 4.31 -0.29 0.49
N VAL A 90 3.28 -0.21 1.31
CA VAL A 90 3.34 -0.51 2.75
C VAL A 90 2.62 -1.82 2.97
N ALA A 91 3.35 -2.87 3.31
CA ALA A 91 2.78 -4.19 3.57
C ALA A 91 1.96 -4.21 4.88
N ALA A 92 0.93 -5.06 4.93
CA ALA A 92 0.16 -5.28 6.16
C ALA A 92 1.09 -5.63 7.34
N GLY A 93 0.93 -4.95 8.46
CA GLY A 93 1.76 -5.09 9.67
C GLY A 93 3.10 -4.34 9.63
N GLN A 94 3.47 -3.70 8.53
CA GLN A 94 4.68 -2.89 8.43
C GLN A 94 4.51 -1.55 9.14
N VAL A 95 5.57 -1.05 9.78
CA VAL A 95 5.56 0.26 10.44
C VAL A 95 5.76 1.35 9.41
N PHE A 96 4.91 2.36 9.44
CA PHE A 96 5.05 3.55 8.60
C PHE A 96 4.75 4.83 9.36
N SER A 97 5.26 5.95 8.86
CA SER A 97 4.93 7.29 9.33
C SER A 97 5.16 8.31 8.21
N PHE A 98 4.44 9.42 8.27
CA PHE A 98 4.66 10.56 7.38
C PHE A 98 4.24 11.87 8.05
N ASP A 99 4.98 12.92 7.76
CA ASP A 99 4.92 14.18 8.48
C ASP A 99 4.38 15.33 7.64
N ASN A 100 4.59 15.29 6.32
CA ASN A 100 4.39 16.41 5.43
C ASN A 100 3.17 16.23 4.51
N VAL A 101 2.63 17.37 4.09
CA VAL A 101 1.71 17.45 2.96
C VAL A 101 2.54 17.72 1.72
N ASP A 102 2.85 16.66 0.99
CA ASP A 102 3.54 16.78 -0.30
C ASP A 102 2.55 17.20 -1.38
N ILE A 103 3.03 17.99 -2.36
CA ILE A 103 2.22 18.33 -3.52
C ILE A 103 2.38 17.22 -4.55
N ASN A 104 1.40 16.35 -4.60
CA ASN A 104 1.41 15.22 -5.52
C ASN A 104 0.00 14.87 -5.98
N LYS A 105 -0.09 14.08 -7.04
CA LYS A 105 -1.31 13.47 -7.55
C LYS A 105 -1.06 12.00 -7.85
N GLY A 106 -2.10 11.22 -7.71
CA GLY A 106 -2.02 9.79 -7.98
C GLY A 106 -3.15 9.01 -7.36
N TYR A 107 -2.89 7.74 -7.12
CA TYR A 107 -3.86 6.80 -6.58
C TYR A 107 -3.31 6.14 -5.34
N LEU A 108 -4.15 6.01 -4.32
CA LEU A 108 -3.88 5.22 -3.14
C LEU A 108 -4.91 4.09 -3.06
N PHE A 109 -4.41 2.88 -3.02
CA PHE A 109 -5.18 1.66 -2.77
C PHE A 109 -4.88 1.20 -1.35
N ASN A 110 -5.92 0.84 -0.62
CA ASN A 110 -5.81 0.15 0.65
C ASN A 110 -6.66 -1.12 0.58
N PHE A 111 -6.08 -2.26 0.88
CA PHE A 111 -6.79 -3.53 0.76
C PHE A 111 -6.32 -4.55 1.79
N HIS A 112 -7.27 -5.31 2.29
CA HIS A 112 -7.04 -6.49 3.13
C HIS A 112 -6.88 -7.73 2.24
N ASP A 113 -6.09 -8.70 2.68
CA ASP A 113 -5.89 -9.97 1.95
C ASP A 113 -7.22 -10.63 1.56
N ASP A 114 -8.24 -10.52 2.42
CA ASP A 114 -9.55 -11.11 2.21
C ASP A 114 -10.28 -10.58 0.96
N VAL A 115 -9.90 -9.40 0.46
CA VAL A 115 -10.48 -8.89 -0.80
C VAL A 115 -10.11 -9.79 -1.97
N MET A 116 -8.96 -10.44 -1.93
CA MET A 116 -8.43 -11.29 -3.00
C MET A 116 -8.92 -12.75 -2.90
N ILE A 117 -9.57 -13.14 -1.79
CA ILE A 117 -10.09 -14.50 -1.59
C ILE A 117 -11.15 -14.83 -2.66
N GLY A 118 -11.01 -16.01 -3.26
CA GLY A 118 -11.86 -16.50 -4.35
C GLY A 118 -11.27 -16.30 -5.75
N LYS A 119 -10.27 -15.42 -5.91
CA LYS A 119 -9.50 -15.27 -7.16
C LYS A 119 -8.08 -15.81 -7.02
N LEU A 120 -7.48 -15.61 -5.83
CA LEU A 120 -6.19 -16.17 -5.45
C LEU A 120 -6.34 -16.90 -4.11
N ALA A 121 -5.64 -18.01 -3.92
CA ALA A 121 -5.54 -18.61 -2.61
C ALA A 121 -4.76 -17.64 -1.68
N LYS A 122 -5.18 -17.56 -0.40
CA LYS A 122 -4.58 -16.61 0.56
C LYS A 122 -3.05 -16.71 0.66
N ASN A 123 -2.51 -17.93 0.50
CA ASN A 123 -1.07 -18.17 0.54
C ASN A 123 -0.35 -17.81 -0.77
N ASP A 124 -1.08 -17.62 -1.86
CA ASP A 124 -0.48 -17.35 -3.18
C ASP A 124 -0.27 -15.85 -3.39
N LEU A 125 -1.10 -14.99 -2.78
CA LEU A 125 -0.94 -13.53 -2.88
C LEU A 125 0.48 -13.08 -2.51
N LEU A 126 0.96 -13.51 -1.34
CA LEU A 126 2.31 -13.14 -0.87
C LEU A 126 3.44 -13.92 -1.56
N LYS A 127 3.14 -15.05 -2.22
CA LYS A 127 4.12 -15.75 -3.04
C LYS A 127 4.29 -15.08 -4.39
N ASP A 128 3.17 -14.70 -5.00
CA ASP A 128 3.15 -14.14 -6.35
C ASP A 128 3.58 -12.67 -6.36
N PHE A 129 3.29 -11.93 -5.29
CA PHE A 129 3.59 -10.50 -5.14
C PHE A 129 4.55 -10.25 -3.97
N GLU A 130 5.84 -10.48 -4.21
CA GLU A 130 6.87 -10.35 -3.17
C GLU A 130 6.94 -8.93 -2.56
N PHE A 131 6.63 -7.91 -3.33
CA PHE A 131 6.59 -6.53 -2.86
C PHE A 131 5.50 -6.25 -1.81
N LEU A 132 4.51 -7.14 -1.65
CA LEU A 132 3.53 -7.08 -0.56
C LEU A 132 4.04 -7.68 0.75
N ARG A 133 5.25 -8.23 0.79
CA ARG A 133 5.86 -8.75 2.01
C ARG A 133 6.52 -7.63 2.81
N VAL A 134 6.52 -7.78 4.14
CA VAL A 134 7.12 -6.79 5.07
C VAL A 134 8.61 -6.52 4.76
N TRP A 135 9.30 -7.49 4.18
CA TRP A 135 10.72 -7.42 3.79
C TRP A 135 10.95 -7.19 2.29
N GLY A 136 9.89 -7.03 1.51
CA GLY A 136 9.99 -6.66 0.10
C GLY A 136 10.55 -5.24 -0.09
N ASN A 137 11.06 -4.94 -1.28
CA ASN A 137 11.41 -3.55 -1.60
C ASN A 137 10.12 -2.74 -1.78
N PRO A 138 9.86 -1.73 -0.96
CA PRO A 138 8.61 -0.99 -1.03
C PRO A 138 8.53 -0.02 -2.23
N LYS A 139 9.67 0.37 -2.82
CA LYS A 139 9.72 1.32 -3.94
C LYS A 139 9.88 0.60 -5.26
N ILE A 140 9.01 0.88 -6.22
CA ILE A 140 8.97 0.26 -7.54
C ILE A 140 8.86 1.33 -8.61
N GLY A 141 9.87 1.46 -9.46
CA GLY A 141 9.85 2.32 -10.65
C GLY A 141 9.15 1.62 -11.81
N LEU A 142 8.34 2.35 -12.55
CA LEU A 142 7.64 1.86 -13.73
C LEU A 142 8.23 2.51 -14.97
N ASP A 143 8.37 1.74 -16.05
CA ASP A 143 8.62 2.33 -17.37
C ASP A 143 7.37 3.04 -17.91
N ILE A 144 7.53 3.78 -18.99
CA ILE A 144 6.45 4.59 -19.59
C ILE A 144 5.24 3.73 -19.99
N GLN A 145 5.48 2.53 -20.53
CA GLN A 145 4.42 1.65 -20.99
C GLN A 145 3.66 1.05 -19.80
N THR A 146 4.37 0.49 -18.84
CA THR A 146 3.79 -0.09 -17.62
C THR A 146 3.05 0.97 -16.80
N SER A 147 3.62 2.17 -16.68
CA SER A 147 2.97 3.32 -16.01
C SER A 147 1.63 3.66 -16.69
N GLY A 148 1.57 3.62 -18.03
CA GLY A 148 0.35 3.80 -18.80
C GLY A 148 -0.74 2.78 -18.44
N PHE A 149 -0.40 1.49 -18.36
CA PHE A 149 -1.33 0.42 -17.97
C PHE A 149 -1.77 0.55 -16.50
N VAL A 150 -0.83 0.78 -15.60
CA VAL A 150 -1.11 0.99 -14.17
C VAL A 150 -2.07 2.16 -13.98
N ARG A 151 -1.89 3.26 -14.70
CA ARG A 151 -2.79 4.42 -14.66
C ARG A 151 -4.20 4.08 -15.15
N GLN A 152 -4.34 3.37 -16.27
CA GLN A 152 -5.64 2.99 -16.82
C GLN A 152 -6.40 2.05 -15.87
N LEU A 153 -5.72 1.05 -15.32
CA LEU A 153 -6.29 0.12 -14.36
C LEU A 153 -6.70 0.84 -13.06
N SER A 154 -5.86 1.75 -12.58
CA SER A 154 -6.15 2.56 -11.39
C SER A 154 -7.39 3.41 -11.57
N GLU A 155 -7.51 4.09 -12.72
CA GLU A 155 -8.70 4.89 -13.03
C GLU A 155 -9.95 4.03 -13.12
N ARG A 156 -9.86 2.86 -13.77
CA ARG A 156 -11.01 1.95 -13.90
C ARG A 156 -11.48 1.42 -12.55
N ILE A 157 -10.55 1.06 -11.65
CA ILE A 157 -10.89 0.60 -10.30
C ILE A 157 -11.53 1.74 -9.50
N LEU A 158 -10.98 2.96 -9.60
CA LEU A 158 -11.51 4.13 -8.91
C LEU A 158 -12.96 4.41 -9.31
N VAL A 159 -13.24 4.49 -10.62
CA VAL A 159 -14.60 4.71 -11.15
C VAL A 159 -15.57 3.64 -10.66
N GLU A 160 -15.16 2.36 -10.66
CA GLU A 160 -16.00 1.28 -10.17
C GLU A 160 -16.31 1.44 -8.67
N TYR A 161 -15.27 1.73 -7.88
CA TYR A 161 -15.41 1.91 -6.44
C TYR A 161 -16.27 3.14 -6.09
N GLU A 162 -16.05 4.27 -6.75
CA GLU A 162 -16.85 5.50 -6.54
C GLU A 162 -18.32 5.28 -6.86
N THR A 163 -18.62 4.54 -7.91
CA THR A 163 -20.00 4.29 -8.35
C THR A 163 -20.70 3.25 -7.50
N ASN A 164 -20.05 2.11 -7.25
CA ASN A 164 -20.69 0.91 -6.74
C ASN A 164 -20.13 0.43 -5.38
N GLY A 165 -19.04 1.03 -4.85
CA GLY A 165 -18.34 0.49 -3.69
C GLY A 165 -17.84 -0.93 -3.97
N LEU A 166 -18.06 -1.86 -3.05
CA LEU A 166 -17.74 -3.28 -3.24
C LEU A 166 -18.93 -4.12 -3.73
N ASN A 167 -20.02 -3.52 -4.20
CA ASN A 167 -21.16 -4.30 -4.73
C ASN A 167 -20.75 -5.17 -5.93
N ASN A 168 -19.84 -4.65 -6.77
CA ASN A 168 -19.26 -5.39 -7.90
C ASN A 168 -17.84 -5.89 -7.56
N ARG A 169 -17.70 -6.56 -6.42
CA ARG A 169 -16.41 -7.02 -5.88
C ARG A 169 -15.56 -7.78 -6.90
N GLU A 170 -16.17 -8.61 -7.72
CA GLU A 170 -15.46 -9.42 -8.74
C GLU A 170 -14.78 -8.56 -9.81
N ILE A 171 -15.37 -7.43 -10.18
CA ILE A 171 -14.78 -6.47 -11.12
C ILE A 171 -13.55 -5.85 -10.47
N ILE A 172 -13.68 -5.32 -9.24
CA ILE A 172 -12.57 -4.72 -8.50
C ILE A 172 -11.44 -5.73 -8.31
N GLN A 173 -11.73 -6.96 -7.88
CA GLN A 173 -10.74 -8.02 -7.72
C GLN A 173 -9.98 -8.31 -9.01
N SER A 174 -10.68 -8.42 -10.13
CA SER A 174 -10.06 -8.74 -11.42
C SER A 174 -9.10 -7.63 -11.88
N TYR A 175 -9.51 -6.37 -11.78
CA TYR A 175 -8.65 -5.24 -12.13
C TYR A 175 -7.51 -5.03 -11.11
N LEU A 176 -7.74 -5.28 -9.83
CA LEU A 176 -6.70 -5.19 -8.81
C LEU A 176 -5.62 -6.27 -9.03
N ILE A 177 -6.01 -7.49 -9.38
CA ILE A 177 -5.04 -8.54 -9.76
C ILE A 177 -4.23 -8.10 -10.98
N ALA A 178 -4.90 -7.60 -12.03
CA ALA A 178 -4.20 -7.11 -13.23
C ALA A 178 -3.21 -5.99 -12.88
N LEU A 179 -3.61 -5.03 -12.04
CA LEU A 179 -2.76 -3.95 -11.55
C LEU A 179 -1.53 -4.49 -10.81
N LEU A 180 -1.73 -5.44 -9.89
CA LEU A 180 -0.64 -6.05 -9.15
C LEU A 180 0.30 -6.86 -10.05
N CYS A 181 -0.22 -7.51 -11.10
CA CYS A 181 0.59 -8.22 -12.09
C CYS A 181 1.48 -7.27 -12.91
N GLU A 182 0.97 -6.12 -13.36
CA GLU A 182 1.76 -5.11 -14.06
C GLU A 182 2.90 -4.59 -13.18
N ILE A 183 2.60 -4.23 -11.93
CA ILE A 183 3.59 -3.77 -10.95
C ILE A 183 4.63 -4.88 -10.67
N ASN A 184 4.20 -6.14 -10.58
CA ASN A 184 5.09 -7.27 -10.34
C ASN A 184 6.05 -7.53 -11.51
N GLY A 185 5.60 -7.30 -12.73
CA GLY A 185 6.45 -7.33 -13.91
C GLY A 185 7.62 -6.34 -13.79
N ALA A 186 7.32 -5.08 -13.45
CA ALA A 186 8.33 -4.05 -13.20
C ALA A 186 9.24 -4.39 -12.01
N TYR A 187 8.68 -4.87 -10.90
CA TYR A 187 9.42 -5.28 -9.72
C TYR A 187 10.46 -6.38 -10.04
N LYS A 188 10.05 -7.42 -10.76
CA LYS A 188 10.92 -8.54 -11.18
C LYS A 188 11.99 -8.10 -12.17
N ALA A 189 11.68 -7.20 -13.10
CA ALA A 189 12.65 -6.69 -14.06
C ALA A 189 13.83 -5.96 -13.37
N VAL A 190 13.55 -5.16 -12.34
CA VAL A 190 14.59 -4.50 -11.54
C VAL A 190 15.38 -5.50 -10.69
N SER A 191 14.68 -6.45 -10.06
CA SER A 191 15.31 -7.47 -9.20
C SER A 191 16.17 -8.45 -9.99
N GLY A 192 15.81 -8.74 -11.23
CA GLY A 192 16.54 -9.69 -12.10
C GLY A 192 17.88 -9.18 -12.63
N MET A 193 18.12 -7.88 -12.59
CA MET A 193 19.30 -7.30 -13.27
C MET A 193 20.58 -7.22 -12.43
N SER A 194 20.59 -7.35 -11.09
CA SER A 194 21.88 -7.17 -10.39
C SER A 194 22.11 -7.77 -8.99
N GLN A 195 21.15 -8.36 -8.30
CA GLN A 195 21.39 -8.67 -6.87
C GLN A 195 20.69 -9.91 -6.29
N LEU A 196 20.27 -10.88 -7.08
CA LEU A 196 19.44 -12.02 -6.63
C LEU A 196 19.93 -12.71 -5.34
N LYS A 197 21.21 -13.01 -5.19
CA LYS A 197 21.70 -13.72 -4.01
C LYS A 197 21.81 -12.87 -2.73
N ALA A 198 22.27 -11.63 -2.83
CA ALA A 198 22.45 -10.77 -1.66
C ALA A 198 21.09 -10.28 -1.10
N ILE A 199 20.16 -9.97 -1.99
CA ILE A 199 18.77 -9.61 -1.62
C ILE A 199 18.05 -10.82 -1.02
N GLU A 200 18.20 -12.01 -1.62
CA GLU A 200 17.61 -13.25 -1.11
C GLU A 200 18.09 -13.59 0.30
N ILE A 201 19.39 -13.50 0.56
CA ILE A 201 19.97 -13.71 1.89
C ILE A 201 19.48 -12.66 2.89
N SER A 202 19.47 -11.39 2.50
CA SER A 202 18.98 -10.29 3.35
C SER A 202 17.48 -10.44 3.66
N ASN A 203 16.67 -10.79 2.66
CA ASN A 203 15.25 -11.03 2.84
C ASN A 203 14.98 -12.25 3.72
N LYS A 204 15.75 -13.34 3.53
CA LYS A 204 15.66 -14.53 4.38
C LYS A 204 16.01 -14.23 5.84
N PHE A 205 17.03 -13.42 6.07
CA PHE A 205 17.40 -12.98 7.42
C PHE A 205 16.30 -12.13 8.05
N ARG A 206 15.73 -11.18 7.30
CA ARG A 206 14.61 -10.33 7.80
C ARG A 206 13.36 -11.18 8.10
N GLU A 207 13.04 -12.15 7.26
CA GLU A 207 11.93 -13.09 7.47
C GLU A 207 12.10 -13.88 8.78
N LEU A 208 13.28 -14.48 8.97
CA LEU A 208 13.59 -15.25 10.17
C LEU A 208 13.54 -14.38 11.43
N LEU A 209 14.08 -13.16 11.37
CA LEU A 209 14.06 -12.22 12.48
C LEU A 209 12.60 -11.81 12.83
N PHE A 210 11.78 -11.52 11.83
CA PHE A 210 10.38 -11.15 12.04
C PHE A 210 9.56 -12.31 12.63
N THR A 211 9.77 -13.52 12.12
CA THR A 211 9.12 -14.73 12.65
C THR A 211 9.54 -14.98 14.10
N TYR A 212 10.82 -14.83 14.42
CA TYR A 212 11.35 -14.97 15.78
C TYR A 212 10.74 -13.94 16.76
N ILE A 213 10.62 -12.68 16.34
CA ILE A 213 10.01 -11.63 17.17
C ILE A 213 8.52 -11.91 17.38
N LYS A 214 7.80 -12.37 16.33
CA LYS A 214 6.36 -12.65 16.39
C LYS A 214 6.01 -13.85 17.26
N THR A 215 6.90 -14.84 17.39
CA THR A 215 6.68 -16.06 18.18
C THR A 215 7.04 -15.88 19.67
N ARG A 216 7.67 -14.77 20.06
CA ARG A 216 8.05 -14.47 21.46
C ARG A 216 7.15 -13.44 22.15
N HIS A 217 6.11 -12.97 21.47
CA HIS A 217 5.07 -12.10 22.01
C HIS A 217 3.68 -12.69 21.76
#